data_d24cfdd9467fdc8edd382f76907d67f7
#
_entry.id   d24cfdd9467fdc8edd382f76907d67f7
#
_cell.length_a   1.000
_cell.length_b   1.000
_cell.length_c   1.000
_cell.angle_alpha   90.00
_cell.angle_beta   90.00
_cell.angle_gamma   90.00
#
_symmetry.space_group_name_H-M   'P 1'
#
loop_
_entity.id
_entity.type
_entity.pdbx_description
1 polymer ?
#
loop_
_entity_poly.entity_id
_entity_poly.type
_entity_poly.pdbx_seq_one_letter_code
_entity_poly.pdbx_strand_id
1 'polypeptide(L)'
;MIELMRMTKDGWHWFNERVPVLAVEDSCGMMAVSGENYVGGVVFDNWTHTSVQAHFCIESPIVLKSGFFDACTDYVFEERGRRMIFASIPSQYEKALNFLPKVGFTEIFRLKDAFKEGIDCVIMELKKENVVRISKEAA
;
A
#
# COMPACT_ATOMS: atom_id res chain seq x y z
N MET A 1 -14.59 8.34 11.85
CA MET A 1 -14.53 8.59 10.40
C MET A 1 -13.08 8.64 9.94
N ILE A 2 -12.77 7.98 8.84
CA ILE A 2 -11.42 7.99 8.28
C ILE A 2 -11.31 9.09 7.25
N GLU A 3 -10.30 9.93 7.39
CA GLU A 3 -9.97 10.93 6.39
C GLU A 3 -8.73 10.49 5.63
N LEU A 4 -8.71 10.76 4.34
CA LEU A 4 -7.58 10.46 3.48
C LEU A 4 -6.86 11.77 3.18
N MET A 5 -5.54 11.76 3.28
CA MET A 5 -4.75 12.96 3.06
C MET A 5 -3.43 12.59 2.38
N ARG A 6 -2.83 13.57 1.72
CA ARG A 6 -1.51 13.39 1.13
C ARG A 6 -0.47 13.20 2.24
N MET A 7 0.60 12.52 1.89
CA MET A 7 1.72 12.32 2.82
C MET A 7 2.28 13.68 3.26
N THR A 8 2.42 13.83 4.57
CA THR A 8 3.04 15.00 5.18
C THR A 8 4.35 14.57 5.82
N LYS A 9 5.11 15.54 6.34
CA LYS A 9 6.35 15.25 7.06
C LYS A 9 6.08 14.36 8.27
N ASP A 10 5.03 14.66 9.03
CA ASP A 10 4.64 13.86 10.19
C ASP A 10 4.17 12.47 9.78
N GLY A 11 3.38 12.39 8.71
CA GLY A 11 2.92 11.13 8.15
C GLY A 11 4.06 10.25 7.71
N TRP A 12 5.06 10.86 7.05
CA TRP A 12 6.26 10.15 6.62
C TRP A 12 7.00 9.57 7.82
N HIS A 13 7.16 10.36 8.87
CA HIS A 13 7.83 9.93 10.09
C HIS A 13 7.12 8.76 10.74
N TRP A 14 5.80 8.86 10.88
CA TRP A 14 4.95 7.79 11.42
C TRP A 14 5.07 6.50 10.59
N PHE A 15 5.01 6.65 9.27
CA PHE A 15 5.08 5.51 8.33
C PHE A 15 6.44 4.83 8.44
N ASN A 16 7.50 5.62 8.40
CA ASN A 16 8.87 5.10 8.35
C ASN A 16 9.29 4.39 9.62
N GLU A 17 8.71 4.72 10.76
CA GLU A 17 8.94 4.00 12.01
C GLU A 17 8.41 2.56 11.93
N ARG A 18 7.39 2.33 11.12
CA ARG A 18 6.70 1.04 10.99
C ARG A 18 7.15 0.25 9.78
N VAL A 19 7.30 0.93 8.66
CA VAL A 19 7.76 0.36 7.39
C VAL A 19 8.91 1.23 6.90
N PRO A 20 10.15 0.86 7.20
CA PRO A 20 11.29 1.66 6.78
C PRO A 20 11.37 1.73 5.26
N VAL A 21 11.29 2.93 4.73
CA VAL A 21 11.35 3.22 3.30
C VAL A 21 12.25 4.41 3.10
N LEU A 22 13.22 4.28 2.21
CA LEU A 22 14.10 5.38 1.88
C LEU A 22 13.37 6.37 0.99
N ALA A 23 13.33 7.63 1.43
CA ALA A 23 12.76 8.70 0.61
C ALA A 23 13.65 8.95 -0.60
N VAL A 24 13.08 8.90 -1.80
CA VAL A 24 13.75 9.19 -3.04
C VAL A 24 12.99 10.29 -3.77
N GLU A 25 13.57 10.81 -4.85
CA GLU A 25 13.02 11.97 -5.56
C GLU A 25 11.58 11.77 -6.01
N ASP A 26 11.21 10.57 -6.45
CA ASP A 26 9.87 10.29 -6.96
C ASP A 26 8.89 9.75 -5.90
N SER A 27 9.30 9.73 -4.62
CA SER A 27 8.44 9.24 -3.54
C SER A 27 7.26 10.17 -3.30
N CYS A 28 6.08 9.58 -3.17
CA CYS A 28 4.87 10.29 -2.75
C CYS A 28 3.98 9.31 -1.99
N GLY A 29 2.92 9.79 -1.37
CA GLY A 29 2.08 8.88 -0.62
C GLY A 29 0.80 9.50 -0.11
N MET A 30 0.02 8.65 0.56
CA MET A 30 -1.26 9.00 1.15
C MET A 30 -1.36 8.38 2.53
N MET A 31 -2.06 9.07 3.41
CA MET A 31 -2.31 8.63 4.78
C MET A 31 -3.79 8.50 5.04
N ALA A 32 -4.14 7.54 5.88
CA ALA A 32 -5.48 7.39 6.43
C ALA A 32 -5.44 7.81 7.90
N VAL A 33 -6.31 8.72 8.28
CA VAL A 33 -6.32 9.34 9.59
C VAL A 33 -7.68 9.17 10.24
N SER A 34 -7.70 8.74 11.50
CA SER A 34 -8.90 8.64 12.31
C SER A 34 -8.77 9.62 13.48
N GLY A 35 -9.53 10.73 13.44
CA GLY A 35 -9.37 11.79 14.41
C GLY A 35 -7.98 12.41 14.31
N GLU A 36 -7.19 12.27 15.37
CA GLU A 36 -5.82 12.77 15.40
C GLU A 36 -4.77 11.69 15.18
N ASN A 37 -5.22 10.44 14.89
CA ASN A 37 -4.32 9.30 14.81
C ASN A 37 -4.18 8.80 13.37
N TYR A 38 -2.95 8.55 12.94
CA TYR A 38 -2.71 7.82 11.70
C TYR A 38 -3.09 6.35 11.92
N VAL A 39 -3.79 5.76 10.97
CA VAL A 39 -4.22 4.35 11.04
C VAL A 39 -3.76 3.54 9.84
N GLY A 40 -3.18 4.19 8.85
CA GLY A 40 -2.64 3.51 7.69
C GLY A 40 -1.99 4.49 6.74
N GLY A 41 -1.27 3.96 5.78
CA GLY A 41 -0.63 4.77 4.77
C GLY A 41 -0.04 3.94 3.64
N VAL A 42 0.34 4.63 2.59
CA VAL A 42 1.03 4.05 1.44
C VAL A 42 2.09 5.03 0.97
N VAL A 43 3.24 4.49 0.59
CA VAL A 43 4.29 5.25 -0.09
C VAL A 43 4.48 4.63 -1.47
N PHE A 44 4.47 5.47 -2.49
CA PHE A 44 4.74 5.07 -3.87
C PHE A 44 6.11 5.57 -4.27
N ASP A 45 6.89 4.70 -4.92
CA ASP A 45 8.18 5.05 -5.49
C ASP A 45 8.49 4.16 -6.69
N ASN A 46 9.69 4.31 -7.28
CA ASN A 46 10.10 3.53 -8.45
C ASN A 46 9.08 3.60 -9.58
N TRP A 47 8.62 4.81 -9.89
CA TRP A 47 7.72 5.03 -11.00
C TRP A 47 8.39 4.72 -12.33
N THR A 48 7.74 3.89 -13.15
CA THR A 48 8.15 3.62 -14.52
C THR A 48 7.06 4.11 -15.47
N HIS A 49 7.19 3.85 -16.77
CA HIS A 49 6.14 4.20 -17.72
C HIS A 49 4.82 3.47 -17.46
N THR A 50 4.87 2.27 -16.91
CA THR A 50 3.69 1.41 -16.76
C THR A 50 3.42 0.95 -15.35
N SER A 51 4.34 1.16 -14.41
CA SER A 51 4.21 0.60 -13.06
C SER A 51 4.70 1.54 -11.97
N VAL A 52 4.38 1.18 -10.74
CA VAL A 52 4.89 1.85 -9.54
C VAL A 52 5.03 0.81 -8.44
N GLN A 53 6.00 1.02 -7.57
CA GLN A 53 6.13 0.22 -6.35
C GLN A 53 5.36 0.89 -5.22
N ALA A 54 4.60 0.10 -4.47
CA ALA A 54 3.87 0.59 -3.30
C ALA A 54 4.36 -0.09 -2.03
N HIS A 55 4.46 0.69 -0.97
CA HIS A 55 4.76 0.22 0.38
C HIS A 55 3.57 0.53 1.25
N PHE A 56 2.97 -0.48 1.89
CA PHE A 56 1.74 -0.32 2.66
C PHE A 56 1.98 -0.51 4.14
N CYS A 57 1.28 0.29 4.94
CA CYS A 57 1.19 0.12 6.38
C CYS A 57 -0.28 0.23 6.79
N ILE A 58 -0.87 -0.85 7.27
CA ILE A 58 -2.28 -0.87 7.68
C ILE A 58 -2.33 -1.30 9.15
N GLU A 59 -2.58 -0.34 10.02
CA GLU A 59 -2.63 -0.58 11.47
C GLU A 59 -4.01 -1.02 11.94
N SER A 60 -5.05 -0.59 11.24
CA SER A 60 -6.42 -0.86 11.66
C SER A 60 -7.26 -1.38 10.50
N PRO A 61 -8.09 -2.43 10.74
CA PRO A 61 -8.98 -2.95 9.70
C PRO A 61 -9.98 -1.93 9.17
N ILE A 62 -10.24 -0.86 9.91
CA ILE A 62 -11.18 0.18 9.49
C ILE A 62 -10.69 0.92 8.23
N VAL A 63 -9.39 0.90 7.97
CA VAL A 63 -8.81 1.49 6.76
C VAL A 63 -9.41 0.86 5.51
N LEU A 64 -9.72 -0.43 5.59
CA LEU A 64 -10.31 -1.20 4.48
C LEU A 64 -11.70 -0.70 4.10
N LYS A 65 -12.42 -0.15 5.07
CA LYS A 65 -13.79 0.32 4.90
C LYS A 65 -13.86 1.80 4.53
N SER A 66 -12.71 2.45 4.46
CA SER A 66 -12.64 3.91 4.33
C SER A 66 -12.58 4.41 2.89
N GLY A 67 -12.40 3.52 1.91
CA GLY A 67 -12.13 3.91 0.54
C GLY A 67 -10.65 4.20 0.28
N PHE A 68 -9.78 3.89 1.23
CA PHE A 68 -8.35 4.15 1.11
C PHE A 68 -7.73 3.48 -0.11
N PHE A 69 -8.03 2.18 -0.30
CA PHE A 69 -7.47 1.44 -1.44
C PHE A 69 -8.04 1.91 -2.77
N ASP A 70 -9.31 2.26 -2.80
CA ASP A 70 -9.91 2.83 -4.01
C ASP A 70 -9.21 4.14 -4.36
N ALA A 71 -8.92 4.98 -3.38
CA ALA A 71 -8.19 6.23 -3.60
C ALA A 71 -6.76 5.96 -4.12
N CYS A 72 -6.09 4.95 -3.56
CA CYS A 72 -4.73 4.57 -3.99
C CYS A 72 -4.74 4.09 -5.45
N THR A 73 -5.65 3.20 -5.80
CA THR A 73 -5.72 2.65 -7.15
C THR A 73 -6.17 3.69 -8.16
N ASP A 74 -7.11 4.55 -7.80
CA ASP A 74 -7.53 5.66 -8.66
C ASP A 74 -6.35 6.60 -8.92
N TYR A 75 -5.58 6.93 -7.91
CA TYR A 75 -4.41 7.78 -8.07
C TYR A 75 -3.41 7.19 -9.05
N VAL A 76 -3.07 5.91 -8.89
CA VAL A 76 -2.06 5.26 -9.74
C VAL A 76 -2.58 5.02 -11.15
N PHE A 77 -3.77 4.46 -11.27
CA PHE A 77 -4.29 3.99 -12.55
C PHE A 77 -4.99 5.08 -13.36
N GLU A 78 -5.75 5.94 -12.70
CA GLU A 78 -6.52 6.97 -13.41
C GLU A 78 -5.76 8.30 -13.48
N GLU A 79 -5.24 8.82 -12.38
CA GLU A 79 -4.52 10.09 -12.40
C GLU A 79 -3.13 9.98 -13.02
N ARG A 80 -2.36 8.97 -12.62
CA ARG A 80 -0.98 8.81 -13.09
C ARG A 80 -0.87 7.89 -14.31
N GLY A 81 -1.95 7.24 -14.71
CA GLY A 81 -2.02 6.46 -15.94
C GLY A 81 -1.16 5.21 -15.98
N ARG A 82 -0.80 4.67 -14.83
CA ARG A 82 -0.03 3.42 -14.77
C ARG A 82 -0.95 2.22 -14.97
N ARG A 83 -0.36 1.05 -15.15
CA ARG A 83 -1.08 -0.18 -15.45
C ARG A 83 -0.85 -1.27 -14.41
N MET A 84 0.11 -1.08 -13.52
CA MET A 84 0.47 -2.08 -12.51
C MET A 84 1.03 -1.43 -11.27
N ILE A 85 0.65 -1.97 -10.11
CA ILE A 85 1.28 -1.69 -8.82
C ILE A 85 1.94 -3.00 -8.38
N PHE A 86 3.18 -2.93 -7.95
CA PHE A 86 3.80 -4.08 -7.31
C PHE A 86 4.27 -3.70 -5.90
N ALA A 87 4.37 -4.71 -5.04
CA ALA A 87 4.75 -4.52 -3.66
C ALA A 87 5.63 -5.67 -3.19
N SER A 88 6.58 -5.36 -2.31
CA SER A 88 7.40 -6.35 -1.64
C SER A 88 7.01 -6.32 -0.16
N ILE A 89 6.44 -7.40 0.33
CA ILE A 89 5.89 -7.47 1.67
C ILE A 89 6.69 -8.49 2.49
N PRO A 90 7.29 -8.10 3.63
CA PRO A 90 7.89 -9.08 4.52
C PRO A 90 6.86 -10.10 4.99
N SER A 91 7.22 -11.39 4.96
CA SER A 91 6.27 -12.47 5.26
C SER A 91 5.69 -12.42 6.68
N GLN A 92 6.32 -11.67 7.58
CA GLN A 92 5.81 -11.47 8.93
C GLN A 92 4.58 -10.55 8.99
N TYR A 93 4.34 -9.76 7.95
CA TYR A 93 3.21 -8.81 7.92
C TYR A 93 1.94 -9.51 7.42
N GLU A 94 1.39 -10.36 8.26
CA GLU A 94 0.25 -11.20 7.91
C GLU A 94 -1.01 -10.39 7.56
N LYS A 95 -1.24 -9.27 8.23
CA LYS A 95 -2.40 -8.42 7.95
C LYS A 95 -2.39 -7.93 6.51
N ALA A 96 -1.25 -7.45 6.03
CA ALA A 96 -1.10 -6.99 4.66
C ALA A 96 -1.27 -8.16 3.67
N LEU A 97 -0.64 -9.29 3.95
CA LEU A 97 -0.72 -10.47 3.09
C LEU A 97 -2.13 -11.04 3.00
N ASN A 98 -2.91 -10.94 4.07
CA ASN A 98 -4.29 -11.38 4.08
C ASN A 98 -5.23 -10.39 3.39
N PHE A 99 -4.86 -9.13 3.41
CA PHE A 99 -5.71 -8.07 2.90
C PHE A 99 -5.51 -7.78 1.41
N LEU A 100 -4.27 -7.70 0.95
CA LEU A 100 -3.98 -7.30 -0.43
C LEU A 100 -4.68 -8.17 -1.49
N PRO A 101 -4.81 -9.48 -1.30
CA PRO A 101 -5.57 -10.29 -2.26
C PRO A 101 -7.03 -9.86 -2.41
N LYS A 102 -7.64 -9.30 -1.36
CA LYS A 102 -9.03 -8.87 -1.40
C LYS A 102 -9.26 -7.68 -2.34
N VAL A 103 -8.21 -6.89 -2.59
CA VAL A 103 -8.28 -5.76 -3.52
C VAL A 103 -7.72 -6.10 -4.89
N GLY A 104 -7.32 -7.36 -5.11
CA GLY A 104 -6.91 -7.84 -6.43
C GLY A 104 -5.44 -8.16 -6.60
N PHE A 105 -4.63 -7.97 -5.56
CA PHE A 105 -3.21 -8.34 -5.63
C PHE A 105 -3.05 -9.85 -5.68
N THR A 106 -2.04 -10.32 -6.41
CA THR A 106 -1.65 -11.73 -6.44
C THR A 106 -0.18 -11.87 -6.06
N GLU A 107 0.14 -12.93 -5.35
CA GLU A 107 1.53 -13.27 -5.06
C GLU A 107 2.14 -13.86 -6.32
N ILE A 108 3.23 -13.26 -6.84
CA ILE A 108 3.91 -13.75 -8.02
C ILE A 108 5.19 -14.49 -7.68
N PHE A 109 5.85 -14.12 -6.61
CA PHE A 109 7.12 -14.72 -6.25
C PHE A 109 7.39 -14.51 -4.77
N ARG A 110 8.17 -15.42 -4.20
CA ARG A 110 8.58 -15.31 -2.80
C ARG A 110 10.10 -15.52 -2.73
N LEU A 111 10.79 -14.48 -2.31
CA LEU A 111 12.24 -14.52 -2.11
C LEU A 111 12.52 -14.96 -0.70
N LYS A 112 12.97 -16.20 -0.55
CA LYS A 112 13.21 -16.81 0.74
C LYS A 112 14.32 -16.09 1.49
N ASP A 113 14.08 -15.78 2.77
CA ASP A 113 15.03 -15.11 3.68
C ASP A 113 15.53 -13.74 3.18
N ALA A 114 14.84 -13.13 2.20
CA ALA A 114 15.34 -11.91 1.57
C ALA A 114 15.13 -10.65 2.40
N PHE A 115 14.21 -10.66 3.36
CA PHE A 115 14.02 -9.53 4.26
C PHE A 115 15.01 -9.63 5.43
N LYS A 116 15.06 -10.77 6.05
CA LYS A 116 16.07 -11.19 7.02
C LYS A 116 15.94 -12.70 7.21
N GLU A 117 16.86 -13.30 7.94
CA GLU A 117 16.81 -14.74 8.20
C GLU A 117 15.45 -15.13 8.79
N GLY A 118 14.79 -16.08 8.17
CA GLY A 118 13.47 -16.55 8.56
C GLY A 118 12.30 -15.71 8.07
N ILE A 119 12.55 -14.57 7.43
CA ILE A 119 11.51 -13.68 6.92
C ILE A 119 11.71 -13.47 5.41
N ASP A 120 10.74 -13.93 4.65
CA ASP A 120 10.77 -13.82 3.18
C ASP A 120 10.31 -12.45 2.71
N CYS A 121 10.68 -12.10 1.48
CA CYS A 121 10.04 -11.01 0.74
C CYS A 121 9.01 -11.60 -0.20
N VAL A 122 7.75 -11.27 0.01
CA VAL A 122 6.65 -11.73 -0.82
C VAL A 122 6.37 -10.65 -1.86
N ILE A 123 6.57 -11.00 -3.13
CA ILE A 123 6.35 -10.05 -4.24
C ILE A 123 4.92 -10.21 -4.74
N MET A 124 4.17 -9.12 -4.69
CA MET A 124 2.77 -9.10 -5.10
C MET A 124 2.57 -8.08 -6.21
N GLU A 125 1.61 -8.34 -7.09
CA GLU A 125 1.26 -7.40 -8.15
C GLU A 125 -0.23 -7.20 -8.24
N LEU A 126 -0.62 -5.99 -8.63
CA LEU A 126 -2.00 -5.64 -8.94
C LEU A 126 -2.01 -5.01 -10.32
N LYS A 127 -2.64 -5.69 -11.27
CA LYS A 127 -2.86 -5.13 -12.61
C LYS A 127 -4.15 -4.31 -12.59
N LYS A 128 -4.17 -3.24 -13.40
CA LYS A 128 -5.32 -2.33 -13.49
C LYS A 128 -6.63 -3.10 -13.72
N GLU A 129 -6.64 -4.08 -14.62
CA GLU A 129 -7.82 -4.86 -14.96
C GLU A 129 -8.30 -5.79 -13.84
N ASN A 130 -7.47 -6.02 -12.83
CA ASN A 130 -7.78 -6.94 -11.72
C ASN A 130 -8.17 -6.23 -10.42
N VAL A 131 -8.31 -4.91 -10.44
CA VAL A 131 -8.69 -4.15 -9.25
C VAL A 131 -10.08 -4.56 -8.79
N VAL A 132 -10.20 -4.89 -7.51
CA VAL A 132 -11.47 -5.16 -6.85
C VAL A 132 -11.79 -3.97 -5.96
N ARG A 133 -12.89 -3.30 -6.25
CA ARG A 133 -13.32 -2.15 -5.44
C ARG A 133 -14.09 -2.65 -4.24
N ILE A 134 -13.73 -2.13 -3.07
CA ILE A 134 -14.41 -2.50 -1.83
C ILE A 134 -15.45 -1.43 -1.52
N SER A 135 -16.72 -1.82 -1.57
CA SER A 135 -17.80 -0.94 -1.18
C SER A 135 -17.71 -0.62 0.31
N LYS A 136 -17.87 0.64 0.66
CA LYS A 136 -17.91 1.08 2.06
C LYS A 136 -19.04 0.41 2.83
N GLU A 137 -20.12 0.08 2.14
CA GLU A 137 -21.29 -0.55 2.74
C GLU A 137 -21.06 -2.05 2.96
N ALA A 138 -20.32 -2.70 2.06
CA ALA A 138 -20.05 -4.13 2.13
C ALA A 138 -18.86 -4.43 3.04
N ALA A 139 -18.05 -3.46 3.30
CA ALA A 139 -16.85 -3.60 4.13
C ALA A 139 -17.17 -3.46 5.65
#